data_a9caa1ebe13ee57e9a34b6ca2746eb2d
#
_entry.id   a9caa1ebe13ee57e9a34b6ca2746eb2d
#
_cell.length_a   1.000
_cell.length_b   1.000
_cell.length_c   1.000
_cell.angle_alpha   90.00
_cell.angle_beta   90.00
_cell.angle_gamma   90.00
#
_symmetry.space_group_name_H-M   'P 1'
#
loop_
_entity.id
_entity.type
_entity.pdbx_description
1 polymer ?
#
loop_
_entity_poly.entity_id
_entity_poly.type
_entity_poly.pdbx_seq_one_letter_code
_entity_poly.pdbx_strand_id
1 'polypeptide(L)'
;MKIFLFIFQVALFASKYIIRGEMIVNTTALLIGLCPVIGWGLFPTVAAKMGGRPVNQILGTTLGTFVFALIFSFSTKTALPEGKDLLFSLLSGIGWASAQIITFKSFELVGTSKALPITTAVQLLVTSLWGAFFLGNWPGVTNKLIGIFALVLIVIGARMSVWTEKKDAQDSARLKRAVFLLIIGGIGYWAYSAAPQATNVD
;
A
#
# COMPACT_ATOMS: atom_id res chain seq x y z
N MET A 1 -12.31 8.34 14.05
CA MET A 1 -13.22 7.28 14.50
C MET A 1 -13.04 5.95 13.75
N LYS A 2 -12.94 5.93 12.39
CA LYS A 2 -12.80 4.67 11.61
C LYS A 2 -11.44 3.97 11.80
N ILE A 3 -10.34 4.70 11.98
CA ILE A 3 -9.00 4.13 12.26
C ILE A 3 -8.98 3.44 13.63
N PHE A 4 -9.62 4.03 14.62
CA PHE A 4 -9.73 3.44 15.96
C PHE A 4 -10.53 2.12 15.95
N LEU A 5 -11.62 2.07 15.18
CA LEU A 5 -12.41 0.85 14.95
C LEU A 5 -11.60 -0.25 14.25
N PHE A 6 -10.78 0.10 13.25
CA PHE A 6 -9.93 -0.84 12.55
C PHE A 6 -8.82 -1.40 13.47
N ILE A 7 -8.14 -0.54 14.22
CA ILE A 7 -7.13 -0.95 15.22
C ILE A 7 -7.77 -1.84 16.29
N PHE A 8 -8.98 -1.48 16.74
CA PHE A 8 -9.73 -2.25 17.72
C PHE A 8 -10.16 -3.63 17.17
N GLN A 9 -10.59 -3.72 15.92
CA GLN A 9 -10.91 -5.00 15.26
C GLN A 9 -9.68 -5.88 15.07
N VAL A 10 -8.55 -5.33 14.67
CA VAL A 10 -7.27 -6.05 14.55
C VAL A 10 -6.82 -6.55 15.92
N ALA A 11 -6.94 -5.74 16.96
CA ALA A 11 -6.61 -6.11 18.32
C ALA A 11 -7.54 -7.21 18.88
N LEU A 12 -8.85 -7.13 18.60
CA LEU A 12 -9.81 -8.19 18.97
C LEU A 12 -9.56 -9.50 18.22
N PHE A 13 -9.23 -9.41 16.93
CA PHE A 13 -8.89 -10.57 16.12
C PHE A 13 -7.62 -11.24 16.65
N ALA A 14 -6.55 -10.47 16.88
CA ALA A 14 -5.31 -10.96 17.46
C ALA A 14 -5.53 -11.56 18.87
N SER A 15 -6.32 -10.91 19.73
CA SER A 15 -6.68 -11.40 21.06
C SER A 15 -7.37 -12.77 21.02
N LYS A 16 -8.29 -12.98 20.07
CA LYS A 16 -9.03 -14.25 19.95
C LYS A 16 -8.13 -15.42 19.54
N TYR A 17 -7.10 -15.17 18.74
CA TYR A 17 -6.11 -16.19 18.34
C TYR A 17 -5.04 -16.43 19.41
N ILE A 18 -4.68 -15.41 20.18
CA ILE A 18 -3.76 -15.52 21.33
C ILE A 18 -4.39 -16.41 22.43
N ILE A 19 -5.70 -16.26 22.68
CA ILE A 19 -6.43 -17.05 23.70
C ILE A 19 -6.56 -18.52 23.31
N ARG A 20 -6.52 -18.86 22.00
CA ARG A 20 -6.59 -20.25 21.52
C ARG A 20 -5.25 -21.00 21.54
N GLY A 21 -4.14 -20.35 21.89
CA GLY A 21 -2.82 -20.98 21.89
C GLY A 21 -2.28 -21.40 20.52
N GLU A 22 -2.96 -21.00 19.45
CA GLU A 22 -2.66 -21.43 18.07
C GLU A 22 -1.65 -20.52 17.36
N MET A 23 -1.32 -19.36 17.95
CA MET A 23 -0.33 -18.45 17.40
C MET A 23 0.42 -17.73 18.52
N ILE A 24 1.72 -18.00 18.65
CA ILE A 24 2.61 -17.17 19.48
C ILE A 24 2.82 -15.86 18.72
N VAL A 25 1.89 -14.93 18.88
CA VAL A 25 2.08 -13.58 18.33
C VAL A 25 3.11 -12.88 19.21
N ASN A 26 4.28 -12.65 18.64
CA ASN A 26 5.28 -11.81 19.30
C ASN A 26 4.72 -10.39 19.43
N THR A 27 4.35 -10.01 20.66
CA THR A 27 3.76 -8.71 20.97
C THR A 27 4.65 -7.55 20.50
N THR A 28 5.96 -7.72 20.59
CA THR A 28 6.93 -6.73 20.11
C THR A 28 6.84 -6.58 18.60
N ALA A 29 6.79 -7.69 17.86
CA ALA A 29 6.62 -7.65 16.40
C ALA A 29 5.29 -7.02 15.99
N LEU A 30 4.21 -7.28 16.73
CA LEU A 30 2.91 -6.65 16.51
C LEU A 30 2.98 -5.12 16.73
N LEU A 31 3.60 -4.68 17.82
CA LEU A 31 3.75 -3.24 18.13
C LEU A 31 4.61 -2.53 17.08
N ILE A 32 5.71 -3.14 16.65
CA ILE A 32 6.55 -2.62 15.57
C ILE A 32 5.75 -2.57 14.26
N GLY A 33 4.96 -3.59 13.96
CA GLY A 33 4.08 -3.64 12.79
C GLY A 33 2.98 -2.56 12.78
N LEU A 34 2.64 -1.96 13.92
CA LEU A 34 1.70 -0.82 13.98
C LEU A 34 2.34 0.52 13.58
N CYS A 35 3.66 0.67 13.66
CA CYS A 35 4.34 1.90 13.26
C CYS A 35 4.04 2.31 11.80
N PRO A 36 4.11 1.40 10.80
CA PRO A 36 3.69 1.72 9.43
C PRO A 36 2.23 2.16 9.31
N VAL A 37 1.32 1.65 10.14
CA VAL A 37 -0.10 2.05 10.12
C VAL A 37 -0.24 3.53 10.50
N ILE A 38 0.49 3.99 11.51
CA ILE A 38 0.51 5.39 11.92
C ILE A 38 1.15 6.25 10.82
N GLY A 39 2.31 5.82 10.30
CA GLY A 39 3.02 6.51 9.22
C GLY A 39 2.15 6.69 7.98
N TRP A 40 1.56 5.61 7.47
CA TRP A 40 0.69 5.65 6.29
C TRP A 40 -0.66 6.35 6.54
N GLY A 41 -1.16 6.37 7.78
CA GLY A 41 -2.36 7.11 8.13
C GLY A 41 -2.15 8.63 8.15
N LEU A 42 -0.98 9.09 8.57
CA LEU A 42 -0.63 10.51 8.66
C LEU A 42 -0.04 11.07 7.37
N PHE A 43 0.83 10.31 6.69
CA PHE A 43 1.60 10.77 5.54
C PHE A 43 0.78 11.43 4.43
N PRO A 44 -0.33 10.84 3.91
CA PRO A 44 -1.09 11.47 2.84
C PRO A 44 -1.74 12.79 3.27
N THR A 45 -2.16 12.87 4.54
CA THR A 45 -2.78 14.08 5.09
C THR A 45 -1.75 15.19 5.24
N VAL A 46 -0.55 14.88 5.71
CA VAL A 46 0.57 15.84 5.83
C VAL A 46 1.01 16.28 4.44
N ALA A 47 1.25 15.35 3.52
CA ALA A 47 1.65 15.65 2.15
C ALA A 47 0.64 16.58 1.43
N ALA A 48 -0.66 16.31 1.59
CA ALA A 48 -1.71 17.16 1.03
C ALA A 48 -1.72 18.58 1.63
N LYS A 49 -1.45 18.72 2.94
CA LYS A 49 -1.39 20.02 3.62
C LYS A 49 -0.14 20.84 3.26
N MET A 50 0.98 20.17 3.01
CA MET A 50 2.22 20.85 2.59
C MET A 50 2.11 21.45 1.18
N GLY A 51 1.14 21.01 0.38
CA GLY A 51 0.91 21.51 -0.96
C GLY A 51 2.00 21.08 -1.94
N GLY A 52 2.15 21.86 -3.03
CA GLY A 52 3.09 21.54 -4.11
C GLY A 52 2.50 20.57 -5.14
N ARG A 53 3.16 20.48 -6.31
CA ARG A 53 2.75 19.54 -7.36
C ARG A 53 3.09 18.09 -6.95
N PRO A 54 2.38 17.07 -7.47
CA PRO A 54 2.63 15.65 -7.17
C PRO A 54 4.10 15.25 -7.31
N VAL A 55 4.77 15.78 -8.33
CA VAL A 55 6.20 15.51 -8.58
C VAL A 55 7.09 16.04 -7.45
N ASN A 56 6.77 17.23 -6.92
CA ASN A 56 7.53 17.81 -5.81
C ASN A 56 7.31 17.03 -4.51
N GLN A 57 6.08 16.58 -4.28
CA GLN A 57 5.74 15.77 -3.10
C GLN A 57 6.46 14.41 -3.14
N ILE A 58 6.50 13.74 -4.30
CA ILE A 58 7.21 12.47 -4.42
C ILE A 58 8.72 12.66 -4.36
N LEU A 59 9.26 13.71 -4.94
CA LEU A 59 10.70 14.03 -4.85
C LEU A 59 11.11 14.24 -3.38
N GLY A 60 10.35 15.02 -2.63
CA GLY A 60 10.61 15.24 -1.19
C GLY A 60 10.53 13.94 -0.40
N THR A 61 9.54 13.10 -0.69
CA THR A 61 9.36 11.80 -0.04
C THR A 61 10.53 10.86 -0.34
N THR A 62 10.93 10.75 -1.60
CA THR A 62 12.02 9.83 -2.01
C THR A 62 13.36 10.30 -1.48
N LEU A 63 13.65 11.61 -1.49
CA LEU A 63 14.85 12.15 -0.88
C LEU A 63 14.90 11.91 0.64
N GLY A 64 13.79 12.16 1.34
CA GLY A 64 13.70 11.90 2.77
C GLY A 64 13.90 10.41 3.10
N THR A 65 13.28 9.51 2.33
CA THR A 65 13.47 8.06 2.47
C THR A 65 14.92 7.66 2.20
N PHE A 66 15.54 8.22 1.17
CA PHE A 66 16.94 7.95 0.82
C PHE A 66 17.89 8.36 1.94
N VAL A 67 17.74 9.59 2.46
CA VAL A 67 18.56 10.09 3.59
C VAL A 67 18.36 9.20 4.83
N PHE A 68 17.12 8.84 5.14
CA PHE A 68 16.84 7.93 6.26
C PHE A 68 17.49 6.55 6.04
N ALA A 69 17.39 5.98 4.83
CA ALA A 69 18.00 4.70 4.51
C ALA A 69 19.52 4.73 4.65
N LEU A 70 20.19 5.81 4.23
CA LEU A 70 21.63 5.99 4.43
C LEU A 70 21.98 6.04 5.94
N ILE A 71 21.30 6.86 6.72
CA ILE A 71 21.53 6.96 8.16
C ILE A 71 21.34 5.59 8.83
N PHE A 72 20.27 4.88 8.46
CA PHE A 72 19.98 3.55 8.98
C PHE A 72 21.08 2.55 8.60
N SER A 73 21.47 2.48 7.34
CA SER A 73 22.54 1.59 6.85
C SER A 73 23.87 1.83 7.58
N PHE A 74 24.29 3.09 7.72
CA PHE A 74 25.50 3.42 8.47
C PHE A 74 25.40 3.07 9.96
N SER A 75 24.24 3.27 10.58
CA SER A 75 24.03 2.98 12.00
C SER A 75 24.01 1.49 12.31
N THR A 76 23.40 0.71 11.41
CA THR A 76 23.27 -0.75 11.57
C THR A 76 24.43 -1.53 10.94
N LYS A 77 25.34 -0.84 10.23
CA LYS A 77 26.42 -1.47 9.44
C LYS A 77 25.89 -2.50 8.43
N THR A 78 24.68 -2.29 7.92
CA THR A 78 24.08 -3.15 6.91
C THR A 78 24.77 -2.92 5.58
N ALA A 79 25.19 -4.00 4.91
CA ALA A 79 25.78 -3.93 3.58
C ALA A 79 24.77 -3.36 2.56
N LEU A 80 25.24 -2.53 1.65
CA LEU A 80 24.44 -2.05 0.53
C LEU A 80 24.23 -3.20 -0.47
N PRO A 81 23.04 -3.28 -1.11
CA PRO A 81 22.80 -4.29 -2.12
C PRO A 81 23.72 -4.08 -3.33
N GLU A 82 24.20 -5.17 -3.93
CA GLU A 82 25.09 -5.16 -5.09
C GLU A 82 24.51 -6.00 -6.24
N GLY A 83 25.02 -5.78 -7.44
CA GLY A 83 24.71 -6.60 -8.61
C GLY A 83 23.22 -6.72 -8.89
N LYS A 84 22.69 -7.94 -8.88
CA LYS A 84 21.29 -8.26 -9.13
C LYS A 84 20.35 -7.63 -8.09
N ASP A 85 20.73 -7.66 -6.83
CA ASP A 85 19.91 -7.18 -5.73
C ASP A 85 19.77 -5.67 -5.78
N LEU A 86 20.82 -4.96 -6.18
CA LEU A 86 20.73 -3.52 -6.44
C LEU A 86 19.78 -3.22 -7.60
N LEU A 87 19.87 -3.96 -8.72
CA LEU A 87 19.01 -3.78 -9.88
C LEU A 87 17.53 -3.95 -9.51
N PHE A 88 17.17 -5.04 -8.83
CA PHE A 88 15.79 -5.30 -8.43
C PHE A 88 15.29 -4.32 -7.35
N SER A 89 16.15 -3.89 -6.44
CA SER A 89 15.82 -2.84 -5.47
C SER A 89 15.53 -1.50 -6.15
N LEU A 90 16.31 -1.13 -7.17
CA LEU A 90 16.05 0.06 -7.98
C LEU A 90 14.74 -0.05 -8.76
N LEU A 91 14.46 -1.19 -9.39
CA LEU A 91 13.21 -1.44 -10.11
C LEU A 91 12.00 -1.34 -9.16
N SER A 92 12.12 -1.89 -7.95
CA SER A 92 11.11 -1.76 -6.91
C SER A 92 10.87 -0.28 -6.54
N GLY A 93 11.93 0.49 -6.30
CA GLY A 93 11.84 1.91 -5.98
C GLY A 93 11.21 2.74 -7.11
N ILE A 94 11.60 2.50 -8.37
CA ILE A 94 11.01 3.15 -9.55
C ILE A 94 9.53 2.79 -9.67
N GLY A 95 9.16 1.52 -9.48
CA GLY A 95 7.79 1.05 -9.49
C GLY A 95 6.94 1.78 -8.45
N TRP A 96 7.42 1.85 -7.21
CA TRP A 96 6.74 2.56 -6.13
C TRP A 96 6.60 4.06 -6.43
N ALA A 97 7.67 4.74 -6.84
CA ALA A 97 7.65 6.16 -7.11
C ALA A 97 6.68 6.52 -8.25
N SER A 98 6.66 5.73 -9.32
CA SER A 98 5.73 5.93 -10.44
C SER A 98 4.27 5.78 -10.02
N ALA A 99 3.94 4.77 -9.22
CA ALA A 99 2.62 4.58 -8.65
C ALA A 99 2.21 5.74 -7.72
N GLN A 100 3.14 6.25 -6.91
CA GLN A 100 2.88 7.37 -6.01
C GLN A 100 2.64 8.70 -6.75
N ILE A 101 3.34 8.97 -7.85
CA ILE A 101 3.07 10.15 -8.69
C ILE A 101 1.61 10.12 -9.16
N ILE A 102 1.14 8.97 -9.62
CA ILE A 102 -0.24 8.76 -10.05
C ILE A 102 -1.22 8.92 -8.89
N THR A 103 -0.88 8.38 -7.72
CA THR A 103 -1.70 8.50 -6.51
C THR A 103 -1.85 9.95 -6.07
N PHE A 104 -0.76 10.71 -6.02
CA PHE A 104 -0.82 12.14 -5.67
C PHE A 104 -1.57 12.96 -6.71
N LYS A 105 -1.42 12.62 -8.01
CA LYS A 105 -2.24 13.23 -9.05
C LYS A 105 -3.73 12.94 -8.86
N SER A 106 -4.07 11.76 -8.38
CA SER A 106 -5.46 11.40 -8.06
C SER A 106 -5.98 12.17 -6.84
N PHE A 107 -5.11 12.52 -5.87
CA PHE A 107 -5.47 13.41 -4.76
C PHE A 107 -5.89 14.80 -5.25
N GLU A 108 -5.21 15.35 -6.25
CA GLU A 108 -5.62 16.64 -6.86
C GLU A 108 -6.97 16.54 -7.58
N LEU A 109 -7.28 15.39 -8.18
CA LEU A 109 -8.52 15.21 -8.95
C LEU A 109 -9.75 15.02 -8.08
N VAL A 110 -9.65 14.22 -7.01
CA VAL A 110 -10.82 13.75 -6.24
C VAL A 110 -10.66 13.86 -4.73
N GLY A 111 -9.55 14.39 -4.26
CA GLY A 111 -9.19 14.47 -2.84
C GLY A 111 -8.64 13.15 -2.27
N THR A 112 -7.91 13.26 -1.17
CA THR A 112 -7.27 12.11 -0.50
C THR A 112 -8.29 11.09 0.02
N SER A 113 -9.43 11.56 0.55
CA SER A 113 -10.47 10.69 1.12
C SER A 113 -11.10 9.73 0.11
N LYS A 114 -11.17 10.11 -1.18
CA LYS A 114 -11.68 9.25 -2.25
C LYS A 114 -10.55 8.46 -2.93
N ALA A 115 -9.39 9.07 -3.18
CA ALA A 115 -8.31 8.41 -3.90
C ALA A 115 -7.60 7.33 -3.08
N LEU A 116 -7.41 7.50 -1.76
CA LEU A 116 -6.73 6.52 -0.91
C LEU A 116 -7.41 5.15 -0.90
N PRO A 117 -8.71 5.01 -0.67
CA PRO A 117 -9.35 3.70 -0.71
C PRO A 117 -9.21 3.01 -2.06
N ILE A 118 -9.27 3.77 -3.16
CA ILE A 118 -9.13 3.22 -4.50
C ILE A 118 -7.70 2.74 -4.76
N THR A 119 -6.68 3.58 -4.45
CA THR A 119 -5.28 3.20 -4.67
C THR A 119 -4.90 1.99 -3.83
N THR A 120 -5.34 1.93 -2.55
CA THR A 120 -5.11 0.78 -1.69
C THR A 120 -5.78 -0.47 -2.23
N ALA A 121 -7.02 -0.38 -2.71
CA ALA A 121 -7.70 -1.51 -3.32
C ALA A 121 -6.97 -2.01 -4.58
N VAL A 122 -6.54 -1.12 -5.47
CA VAL A 122 -5.76 -1.47 -6.67
C VAL A 122 -4.44 -2.13 -6.28
N GLN A 123 -3.71 -1.58 -5.31
CA GLN A 123 -2.47 -2.17 -4.82
C GLN A 123 -2.69 -3.58 -4.29
N LEU A 124 -3.66 -3.77 -3.40
CA LEU A 124 -3.99 -5.07 -2.82
C LEU A 124 -4.42 -6.08 -3.88
N LEU A 125 -5.26 -5.67 -4.84
CA LEU A 125 -5.68 -6.54 -5.94
C LEU A 125 -4.47 -7.04 -6.74
N VAL A 126 -3.64 -6.13 -7.21
CA VAL A 126 -2.51 -6.47 -8.09
C VAL A 126 -1.49 -7.34 -7.36
N THR A 127 -1.11 -6.98 -6.13
CA THR A 127 -0.10 -7.73 -5.37
C THR A 127 -0.61 -9.10 -4.91
N SER A 128 -1.88 -9.18 -4.48
CA SER A 128 -2.49 -10.45 -4.05
C SER A 128 -2.70 -11.42 -5.21
N LEU A 129 -3.17 -10.92 -6.35
CA LEU A 129 -3.33 -11.76 -7.55
C LEU A 129 -1.98 -12.26 -8.06
N TRP A 130 -0.95 -11.41 -8.07
CA TRP A 130 0.40 -11.83 -8.39
C TRP A 130 0.88 -12.94 -7.46
N GLY A 131 0.76 -12.74 -6.14
CA GLY A 131 1.14 -13.72 -5.14
C GLY A 131 0.37 -15.04 -5.27
N ALA A 132 -0.94 -14.96 -5.58
CA ALA A 132 -1.79 -16.14 -5.71
C ALA A 132 -1.49 -16.98 -6.94
N PHE A 133 -1.32 -16.34 -8.10
CA PHE A 133 -1.24 -17.03 -9.39
C PHE A 133 0.21 -17.34 -9.80
N PHE A 134 1.16 -16.48 -9.49
CA PHE A 134 2.55 -16.65 -9.91
C PHE A 134 3.46 -17.21 -8.81
N LEU A 135 3.20 -16.90 -7.56
CA LEU A 135 4.02 -17.37 -6.44
C LEU A 135 3.38 -18.56 -5.69
N GLY A 136 2.15 -18.94 -6.04
CA GLY A 136 1.48 -20.06 -5.39
C GLY A 136 1.09 -19.82 -3.93
N ASN A 137 1.01 -18.57 -3.47
CA ASN A 137 0.74 -18.22 -2.08
C ASN A 137 -0.64 -18.68 -1.58
N TRP A 138 -1.56 -19.03 -2.48
CA TRP A 138 -2.88 -19.56 -2.14
C TRP A 138 -2.98 -21.05 -2.54
N PRO A 139 -2.41 -21.97 -1.76
CA PRO A 139 -2.45 -23.38 -2.06
C PRO A 139 -3.87 -23.92 -1.88
N GLY A 140 -4.29 -24.76 -2.82
CA GLY A 140 -5.62 -25.40 -2.78
C GLY A 140 -6.78 -24.49 -3.20
N VAL A 141 -7.93 -25.11 -3.44
CA VAL A 141 -9.13 -24.42 -3.94
C VAL A 141 -9.75 -23.53 -2.86
N THR A 142 -9.79 -24.00 -1.61
CA THR A 142 -10.37 -23.25 -0.50
C THR A 142 -9.69 -21.91 -0.27
N ASN A 143 -8.35 -21.87 -0.24
CA ASN A 143 -7.61 -20.63 -0.04
C ASN A 143 -7.80 -19.65 -1.21
N LYS A 144 -7.91 -20.17 -2.44
CA LYS A 144 -8.21 -19.36 -3.63
C LYS A 144 -9.61 -18.73 -3.53
N LEU A 145 -10.62 -19.51 -3.13
CA LEU A 145 -11.99 -19.01 -2.97
C LEU A 145 -12.07 -17.93 -1.86
N ILE A 146 -11.46 -18.18 -0.70
CA ILE A 146 -11.41 -17.21 0.40
C ILE A 146 -10.70 -15.94 -0.04
N GLY A 147 -9.54 -16.08 -0.72
CA GLY A 147 -8.78 -14.95 -1.21
C GLY A 147 -9.55 -14.10 -2.22
N ILE A 148 -10.20 -14.75 -3.21
CA ILE A 148 -11.04 -14.04 -4.20
C ILE A 148 -12.20 -13.34 -3.50
N PHE A 149 -12.87 -14.00 -2.55
CA PHE A 149 -13.96 -13.40 -1.79
C PHE A 149 -13.47 -12.16 -1.01
N ALA A 150 -12.30 -12.23 -0.38
CA ALA A 150 -11.69 -11.08 0.30
C ALA A 150 -11.40 -9.92 -0.65
N LEU A 151 -10.87 -10.20 -1.86
CA LEU A 151 -10.63 -9.18 -2.87
C LEU A 151 -11.92 -8.51 -3.36
N VAL A 152 -13.00 -9.28 -3.53
CA VAL A 152 -14.32 -8.73 -3.86
C VAL A 152 -14.81 -7.78 -2.76
N LEU A 153 -14.67 -8.16 -1.50
CA LEU A 153 -15.02 -7.29 -0.36
C LEU A 153 -14.20 -5.99 -0.34
N ILE A 154 -12.91 -6.05 -0.68
CA ILE A 154 -12.05 -4.86 -0.80
C ILE A 154 -12.58 -3.91 -1.88
N VAL A 155 -12.95 -4.43 -3.05
CA VAL A 155 -13.51 -3.62 -4.14
C VAL A 155 -14.84 -2.97 -3.73
N ILE A 156 -15.72 -3.74 -3.10
CA ILE A 156 -16.99 -3.23 -2.58
C ILE A 156 -16.74 -2.13 -1.54
N GLY A 157 -15.83 -2.35 -0.58
CA GLY A 157 -15.47 -1.38 0.44
C GLY A 157 -14.87 -0.09 -0.14
N ALA A 158 -13.98 -0.21 -1.13
CA ALA A 158 -13.44 0.95 -1.83
C ALA A 158 -14.53 1.73 -2.57
N ARG A 159 -15.47 1.04 -3.25
CA ARG A 159 -16.60 1.67 -3.91
C ARG A 159 -17.52 2.39 -2.92
N MET A 160 -17.82 1.78 -1.78
CA MET A 160 -18.62 2.40 -0.72
C MET A 160 -17.95 3.64 -0.13
N SER A 161 -16.62 3.63 -0.01
CA SER A 161 -15.87 4.77 0.53
C SER A 161 -15.91 6.01 -0.37
N VAL A 162 -16.17 5.86 -1.66
CA VAL A 162 -16.28 6.97 -2.63
C VAL A 162 -17.73 7.31 -2.98
N TRP A 163 -18.68 6.66 -2.31
CA TRP A 163 -20.11 6.91 -2.54
C TRP A 163 -20.48 8.33 -2.08
N THR A 164 -21.19 9.05 -2.94
CA THR A 164 -21.80 10.36 -2.63
C THR A 164 -23.22 10.38 -3.20
N GLU A 165 -24.17 10.87 -2.43
CA GLU A 165 -25.60 10.90 -2.82
C GLU A 165 -25.85 11.86 -4.00
N LYS A 166 -25.20 13.03 -3.99
CA LYS A 166 -25.28 14.01 -5.08
C LYS A 166 -23.99 13.98 -5.89
N LYS A 167 -24.08 13.59 -7.14
CA LYS A 167 -22.96 13.57 -8.10
C LYS A 167 -23.21 14.58 -9.19
N ASP A 168 -22.37 15.61 -9.26
CA ASP A 168 -22.23 16.42 -10.44
C ASP A 168 -21.61 15.60 -11.58
N ALA A 169 -21.98 15.91 -12.84
CA ALA A 169 -21.39 15.27 -14.01
C ALA A 169 -19.86 15.45 -14.05
N GLN A 170 -19.37 16.62 -13.63
CA GLN A 170 -17.95 16.95 -13.55
C GLN A 170 -17.23 16.11 -12.48
N ASP A 171 -17.81 15.91 -11.31
CA ASP A 171 -17.25 15.06 -10.25
C ASP A 171 -17.18 13.59 -10.68
N SER A 172 -18.19 13.12 -11.41
CA SER A 172 -18.21 11.77 -11.98
C SER A 172 -17.11 11.57 -13.01
N ALA A 173 -16.85 12.56 -13.89
CA ALA A 173 -15.77 12.50 -14.87
C ALA A 173 -14.38 12.52 -14.21
N ARG A 174 -14.17 13.35 -13.19
CA ARG A 174 -12.93 13.40 -12.40
C ARG A 174 -12.66 12.07 -11.69
N LEU A 175 -13.70 11.47 -11.09
CA LEU A 175 -13.58 10.18 -10.43
C LEU A 175 -13.22 9.06 -11.41
N LYS A 176 -13.88 9.00 -12.58
CA LYS A 176 -13.53 8.03 -13.64
C LYS A 176 -12.09 8.16 -14.07
N ARG A 177 -11.62 9.42 -14.29
CA ARG A 177 -10.22 9.68 -14.64
C ARG A 177 -9.25 9.24 -13.55
N ALA A 178 -9.54 9.54 -12.28
CA ALA A 178 -8.73 9.11 -11.15
C ALA A 178 -8.65 7.58 -11.07
N VAL A 179 -9.78 6.88 -11.17
CA VAL A 179 -9.83 5.41 -11.17
C VAL A 179 -8.98 4.83 -12.29
N PHE A 180 -9.14 5.35 -13.52
CA PHE A 180 -8.34 4.90 -14.67
C PHE A 180 -6.84 5.08 -14.44
N LEU A 181 -6.42 6.25 -13.97
CA LEU A 181 -5.02 6.52 -13.64
C LEU A 181 -4.50 5.58 -12.54
N LEU A 182 -5.29 5.34 -11.49
CA LEU A 182 -4.90 4.45 -10.39
C LEU A 182 -4.77 2.99 -10.83
N ILE A 183 -5.60 2.53 -11.78
CA ILE A 183 -5.46 1.20 -12.38
C ILE A 183 -4.12 1.10 -13.14
N ILE A 184 -3.74 2.12 -13.92
CA ILE A 184 -2.42 2.17 -14.57
C ILE A 184 -1.30 2.19 -13.52
N GLY A 185 -1.47 2.96 -12.44
CA GLY A 185 -0.55 2.99 -11.30
C GLY A 185 -0.36 1.61 -10.63
N GLY A 186 -1.33 0.72 -10.78
CA GLY A 186 -1.24 -0.67 -10.33
C GLY A 186 -0.03 -1.42 -10.91
N ILE A 187 0.41 -1.09 -12.13
CA ILE A 187 1.61 -1.67 -12.75
C ILE A 187 2.86 -1.31 -11.92
N GLY A 188 2.94 -0.06 -11.44
CA GLY A 188 4.03 0.39 -10.57
C GLY A 188 4.01 -0.35 -9.21
N TYR A 189 2.83 -0.55 -8.62
CA TYR A 189 2.69 -1.34 -7.40
C TYR A 189 3.03 -2.82 -7.60
N TRP A 190 2.71 -3.38 -8.77
CA TRP A 190 3.15 -4.72 -9.13
C TRP A 190 4.68 -4.81 -9.18
N ALA A 191 5.34 -3.91 -9.91
CA ALA A 191 6.79 -3.88 -10.02
C ALA A 191 7.46 -3.70 -8.65
N TYR A 192 6.93 -2.79 -7.82
CA TYR A 192 7.36 -2.58 -6.44
C TYR A 192 7.29 -3.86 -5.60
N SER A 193 6.22 -4.63 -5.72
CA SER A 193 6.00 -5.86 -4.94
C SER A 193 6.72 -7.07 -5.52
N ALA A 194 6.82 -7.17 -6.86
CA ALA A 194 7.40 -8.34 -7.53
C ALA A 194 8.93 -8.32 -7.56
N ALA A 195 9.54 -7.14 -7.75
CA ALA A 195 10.98 -7.02 -7.92
C ALA A 195 11.79 -7.52 -6.69
N PRO A 196 11.45 -7.21 -5.42
CA PRO A 196 12.19 -7.71 -4.27
C PRO A 196 12.20 -9.24 -4.15
N GLN A 197 11.17 -9.90 -4.69
CA GLN A 197 11.06 -11.37 -4.62
C GLN A 197 12.04 -12.08 -5.58
N ALA A 198 12.69 -11.36 -6.47
CA ALA A 198 13.75 -11.84 -7.34
C ALA A 198 15.14 -11.61 -6.74
N THR A 199 15.23 -10.98 -5.57
CA THR A 199 16.49 -10.77 -4.82
C THR A 199 16.75 -11.95 -3.89
N ASN A 200 18.02 -12.16 -3.54
CA ASN A 200 18.44 -13.14 -2.54
C ASN A 200 18.68 -12.49 -1.17
N VAL A 201 18.17 -11.29 -0.98
CA VAL A 201 18.30 -10.56 0.30
C VAL A 201 17.17 -11.01 1.22
N ASP A 202 17.54 -11.73 2.28
CA ASP A 202 16.65 -12.13 3.38
C ASP A 202 16.33 -10.94 4.31
#